data_fc06186abdb92b985184d7ab434ba22e
#
_entry.id   fc06186abdb92b985184d7ab434ba22e
#
_cell.length_a   1.000
_cell.length_b   1.000
_cell.length_c   1.000
_cell.angle_alpha   90.00
_cell.angle_beta   90.00
_cell.angle_gamma   90.00
#
_symmetry.space_group_name_H-M   'P 1'
#
loop_
_entity.id
_entity.type
_entity.pdbx_description
1 polymer ?
#
loop_
_entity_poly.entity_id
_entity_poly.type
_entity_poly.pdbx_seq_one_letter_code
_entity_poly.pdbx_strand_id
1 'polypeptide(L)'
;MTEALTRRLAEQLAQIDRDFDRHVGEVQRFMRQPSVSSDSWGIQEMASMVADKIRSLGAECSLVETDKHPIVYGHLDAGADKTIIFYELYDVQPAREAGWIVPPFDAEIVDLAGHGPSIVGRGAANSKGCLVGFLNTLEAIQRSGHRVPVNVIFVVEGEEEIGSPSLPGFVCENAARLRSAECVYQPYFGENASGTTIVYLGFKGMVCLELTCEGGDWGGPRERDVHAMHSAWIGSPAWRLVQALAGMKAMGDVSETTTIPGFARSVRPPTPEEVGLLNDLKNSFDEAVVLREQGGAKCFKWARLSGVELLKKYLYEPSLNLNGIAGGYSSAGTILPRRAKARLDIRLVPDMEPSQVVDSVRGHLRDQGYEDIRVDVMQAYPPSQSSPAERPADALVRSARELAPGPVQVWPRSAGAAPHYLFTRGLGVPLAFGGLGHGGKSHSANEYVTVEGLRRHERGICGFLYTLASM
;
A
#
# COMPACT_ATOMS: atom_id res chain seq x y z
N MET A 1 -2.96 -24.54 19.03
CA MET A 1 -2.88 -23.83 20.35
C MET A 1 -3.12 -24.81 21.51
N THR A 2 -2.53 -24.55 22.69
CA THR A 2 -2.88 -25.32 23.90
C THR A 2 -4.26 -24.93 24.39
N GLU A 3 -4.95 -25.80 25.15
CA GLU A 3 -6.29 -25.53 25.72
C GLU A 3 -6.32 -24.22 26.56
N ALA A 4 -5.27 -23.98 27.33
CA ALA A 4 -5.11 -22.76 28.13
C ALA A 4 -5.03 -21.50 27.26
N LEU A 5 -4.35 -21.56 26.09
CA LEU A 5 -4.20 -20.44 25.19
C LEU A 5 -5.51 -20.17 24.43
N THR A 6 -6.23 -21.22 24.04
CA THR A 6 -7.56 -21.11 23.43
C THR A 6 -8.57 -20.45 24.37
N ARG A 7 -8.56 -20.83 25.65
CA ARG A 7 -9.39 -20.18 26.67
C ARG A 7 -9.04 -18.70 26.84
N ARG A 8 -7.76 -18.36 26.93
CA ARG A 8 -7.31 -16.96 27.01
C ARG A 8 -7.77 -16.15 25.80
N LEU A 9 -7.59 -16.68 24.59
CA LEU A 9 -8.07 -16.00 23.38
C LEU A 9 -9.56 -15.72 23.46
N ALA A 10 -10.38 -16.68 23.89
CA ALA A 10 -11.83 -16.46 24.04
C ALA A 10 -12.17 -15.34 25.06
N GLU A 11 -11.43 -15.26 26.15
CA GLU A 11 -11.59 -14.19 27.15
C GLU A 11 -11.26 -12.81 26.55
N GLN A 12 -10.22 -12.73 25.70
CA GLN A 12 -9.82 -11.49 25.01
C GLN A 12 -10.85 -11.05 23.96
N LEU A 13 -11.35 -11.99 23.17
CA LEU A 13 -12.39 -11.70 22.18
C LEU A 13 -13.65 -11.14 22.87
N ALA A 14 -14.02 -11.72 24.03
CA ALA A 14 -15.12 -11.19 24.83
C ALA A 14 -14.82 -9.81 25.44
N GLN A 15 -13.56 -9.50 25.76
CA GLN A 15 -13.19 -8.15 26.23
C GLN A 15 -13.28 -7.11 25.12
N ILE A 16 -12.80 -7.44 23.91
CA ILE A 16 -12.96 -6.58 22.74
C ILE A 16 -14.46 -6.26 22.53
N ASP A 17 -15.34 -7.26 22.58
CA ASP A 17 -16.78 -7.05 22.41
C ASP A 17 -17.38 -6.14 23.51
N ARG A 18 -16.93 -6.25 24.75
CA ARG A 18 -17.39 -5.37 25.85
C ARG A 18 -16.93 -3.93 25.69
N ASP A 19 -15.72 -3.72 25.18
CA ASP A 19 -15.12 -2.38 25.03
C ASP A 19 -15.44 -1.73 23.67
N PHE A 20 -16.17 -2.41 22.80
CA PHE A 20 -16.24 -2.08 21.37
C PHE A 20 -16.82 -0.69 21.08
N ASP A 21 -17.86 -0.25 21.78
CA ASP A 21 -18.42 1.11 21.58
C ASP A 21 -17.38 2.20 21.89
N ARG A 22 -16.54 1.98 22.89
CA ARG A 22 -15.42 2.86 23.21
C ARG A 22 -14.36 2.83 22.12
N HIS A 23 -14.08 1.65 21.54
CA HIS A 23 -13.13 1.46 20.43
C HIS A 23 -13.59 2.21 19.18
N VAL A 24 -14.87 2.15 18.85
CA VAL A 24 -15.46 2.93 17.75
C VAL A 24 -15.26 4.43 17.98
N GLY A 25 -15.57 4.93 19.19
CA GLY A 25 -15.34 6.32 19.55
C GLY A 25 -13.88 6.75 19.45
N GLU A 26 -12.95 5.87 19.78
CA GLU A 26 -11.51 6.14 19.68
C GLU A 26 -11.08 6.23 18.20
N VAL A 27 -11.53 5.31 17.33
CA VAL A 27 -11.28 5.40 15.88
C VAL A 27 -11.83 6.71 15.32
N GLN A 28 -13.06 7.09 15.66
CA GLN A 28 -13.66 8.36 15.24
C GLN A 28 -12.82 9.57 15.73
N ARG A 29 -12.30 9.53 16.96
CA ARG A 29 -11.45 10.59 17.52
C ARG A 29 -10.18 10.80 16.71
N PHE A 30 -9.49 9.71 16.32
CA PHE A 30 -8.28 9.75 15.48
C PHE A 30 -8.60 10.18 14.04
N MET A 31 -9.72 9.75 13.48
CA MET A 31 -10.13 10.17 12.15
C MET A 31 -10.46 11.65 12.06
N ARG A 32 -11.03 12.24 13.13
CA ARG A 32 -11.34 13.68 13.21
C ARG A 32 -10.12 14.58 13.26
N GLN A 33 -8.97 14.06 13.69
CA GLN A 33 -7.71 14.80 13.60
C GLN A 33 -7.16 14.67 12.18
N PRO A 34 -7.05 15.75 11.39
CA PRO A 34 -6.36 15.73 10.09
C PRO A 34 -4.89 15.31 10.23
N SER A 35 -4.36 14.69 9.19
CA SER A 35 -2.93 14.35 9.09
C SER A 35 -2.52 14.21 7.63
N VAL A 36 -2.68 15.28 6.85
CA VAL A 36 -2.40 15.29 5.42
C VAL A 36 -0.92 15.60 5.21
N SER A 37 -0.12 14.57 4.86
CA SER A 37 1.34 14.69 4.75
C SER A 37 1.80 15.62 3.63
N SER A 38 1.14 15.60 2.46
CA SER A 38 1.48 16.49 1.34
C SER A 38 1.36 17.99 1.67
N ASP A 39 0.47 18.33 2.60
CA ASP A 39 0.16 19.71 3.00
C ASP A 39 0.77 20.06 4.37
N SER A 40 1.40 19.11 5.04
CA SER A 40 1.86 19.19 6.44
C SER A 40 0.75 19.62 7.43
N TRP A 41 -0.50 19.27 7.12
CA TRP A 41 -1.66 19.69 7.89
C TRP A 41 -2.02 18.67 8.97
N GLY A 42 -1.93 19.07 10.24
CA GLY A 42 -2.33 18.27 11.40
C GLY A 42 -1.41 17.08 11.72
N ILE A 43 -0.25 17.03 11.11
CA ILE A 43 0.72 15.91 11.22
C ILE A 43 1.31 15.81 12.62
N GLN A 44 1.74 16.93 13.22
CA GLN A 44 2.37 16.94 14.55
C GLN A 44 1.39 16.57 15.64
N GLU A 45 0.16 17.08 15.55
CA GLU A 45 -0.94 16.76 16.46
C GLU A 45 -1.27 15.26 16.39
N MET A 46 -1.35 14.68 15.18
CA MET A 46 -1.61 13.26 15.00
C MET A 46 -0.45 12.42 15.55
N ALA A 47 0.80 12.76 15.24
CA ALA A 47 1.97 12.06 15.78
C ALA A 47 1.96 12.05 17.32
N SER A 48 1.62 13.19 17.94
CA SER A 48 1.49 13.30 19.38
C SER A 48 0.37 12.43 19.93
N MET A 49 -0.81 12.41 19.28
CA MET A 49 -1.93 11.54 19.66
C MET A 49 -1.57 10.06 19.60
N VAL A 50 -0.85 9.62 18.55
CA VAL A 50 -0.37 8.24 18.42
C VAL A 50 0.62 7.91 19.53
N ALA A 51 1.60 8.79 19.78
CA ALA A 51 2.59 8.58 20.82
C ALA A 51 1.95 8.49 22.22
N ASP A 52 0.98 9.36 22.53
CA ASP A 52 0.28 9.35 23.80
C ASP A 52 -0.56 8.07 23.98
N LYS A 53 -1.21 7.58 22.92
CA LYS A 53 -1.93 6.32 22.96
C LYS A 53 -0.98 5.14 23.21
N ILE A 54 0.17 5.11 22.54
CA ILE A 54 1.19 4.08 22.76
C ILE A 54 1.73 4.13 24.18
N ARG A 55 2.03 5.33 24.73
CA ARG A 55 2.46 5.50 26.13
C ARG A 55 1.40 5.03 27.12
N SER A 56 0.12 5.24 26.82
CA SER A 56 -0.97 4.80 27.68
C SER A 56 -1.07 3.27 27.83
N LEU A 57 -0.46 2.52 26.90
CA LEU A 57 -0.31 1.06 26.97
C LEU A 57 0.89 0.62 27.84
N GLY A 58 1.61 1.57 28.44
CA GLY A 58 2.82 1.27 29.22
C GLY A 58 4.08 1.10 28.40
N ALA A 59 4.05 1.49 27.13
CA ALA A 59 5.22 1.45 26.26
C ALA A 59 6.11 2.70 26.41
N GLU A 60 7.41 2.52 26.26
CA GLU A 60 8.31 3.63 25.99
C GLU A 60 8.04 4.13 24.57
N CYS A 61 7.89 5.44 24.38
CA CYS A 61 7.58 6.02 23.07
C CYS A 61 8.15 7.42 22.92
N SER A 62 8.77 7.68 21.76
CA SER A 62 9.33 8.97 21.36
C SER A 62 8.89 9.35 19.95
N LEU A 63 8.93 10.64 19.65
CA LEU A 63 8.87 11.16 18.29
C LEU A 63 10.30 11.29 17.79
N VAL A 64 10.61 10.58 16.71
CA VAL A 64 11.91 10.68 16.03
C VAL A 64 11.74 11.71 14.92
N GLU A 65 12.40 12.84 15.09
CA GLU A 65 12.37 13.92 14.09
C GLU A 65 13.02 13.47 12.78
N THR A 66 12.45 13.89 11.67
CA THR A 66 12.94 13.64 10.32
C THR A 66 13.00 14.94 9.53
N ASP A 67 13.44 14.89 8.30
CA ASP A 67 13.47 16.07 7.42
C ASP A 67 12.05 16.63 7.11
N LYS A 68 11.01 15.84 7.30
CA LYS A 68 9.61 16.23 7.03
C LYS A 68 8.68 15.97 8.21
N HIS A 69 8.33 14.71 8.44
CA HIS A 69 7.31 14.34 9.44
C HIS A 69 7.87 13.29 10.41
N PRO A 70 7.59 13.42 11.71
CA PRO A 70 8.20 12.55 12.72
C PRO A 70 7.73 11.09 12.55
N ILE A 71 8.63 10.16 12.92
CA ILE A 71 8.28 8.75 13.10
C ILE A 71 7.97 8.52 14.58
N VAL A 72 6.81 7.96 14.87
CA VAL A 72 6.46 7.55 16.23
C VAL A 72 7.12 6.18 16.48
N TYR A 73 8.11 6.17 17.35
CA TYR A 73 8.92 4.99 17.67
C TYR A 73 8.73 4.60 19.12
N GLY A 74 8.31 3.37 19.37
CA GLY A 74 8.03 2.92 20.72
C GLY A 74 8.39 1.45 20.95
N HIS A 75 8.40 1.04 22.22
CA HIS A 75 8.62 -0.33 22.62
C HIS A 75 7.76 -0.70 23.83
N LEU A 76 6.93 -1.72 23.64
CA LEU A 76 6.19 -2.39 24.71
C LEU A 76 6.91 -3.68 25.07
N ASP A 77 7.54 -3.70 26.23
CA ASP A 77 8.06 -4.92 26.84
C ASP A 77 6.94 -5.60 27.64
N ALA A 78 6.35 -6.63 27.06
CA ALA A 78 5.33 -7.45 27.71
C ALA A 78 5.92 -8.62 28.51
N GLY A 79 7.25 -8.79 28.52
CA GLY A 79 7.94 -9.93 29.10
C GLY A 79 7.68 -11.22 28.31
N ALA A 80 7.44 -11.12 27.00
CA ALA A 80 7.19 -12.25 26.12
C ALA A 80 8.49 -12.70 25.41
N ASP A 81 8.53 -13.96 24.97
CA ASP A 81 9.70 -14.50 24.25
C ASP A 81 9.84 -13.93 22.84
N LYS A 82 8.73 -13.50 22.22
CA LYS A 82 8.69 -13.03 20.85
C LYS A 82 8.44 -11.54 20.78
N THR A 83 9.08 -10.89 19.81
CA THR A 83 8.90 -9.47 19.53
C THR A 83 8.42 -9.30 18.09
N ILE A 84 7.45 -8.43 17.85
CA ILE A 84 7.03 -8.03 16.52
C ILE A 84 7.34 -6.55 16.28
N ILE A 85 7.55 -6.17 15.02
CA ILE A 85 7.46 -4.78 14.58
C ILE A 85 6.01 -4.55 14.18
N PHE A 86 5.32 -3.65 14.86
CA PHE A 86 4.06 -3.10 14.37
C PHE A 86 4.42 -1.90 13.48
N TYR A 87 4.21 -2.06 12.19
CA TYR A 87 4.43 -1.01 11.20
C TYR A 87 3.08 -0.48 10.71
N GLU A 88 2.90 0.82 10.77
CA GLU A 88 1.71 1.51 10.28
C GLU A 88 2.01 2.96 9.91
N LEU A 89 1.03 3.62 9.29
CA LEU A 89 1.08 5.03 8.94
C LEU A 89 -0.02 5.80 9.67
N TYR A 90 0.26 7.05 10.00
CA TYR A 90 -0.72 7.96 10.59
C TYR A 90 -1.10 9.11 9.64
N ASP A 91 -0.41 9.25 8.51
CA ASP A 91 -0.77 10.22 7.49
C ASP A 91 -1.87 9.71 6.55
N VAL A 92 -2.45 10.64 5.82
CA VAL A 92 -3.55 10.37 4.88
C VAL A 92 -3.40 11.23 3.61
N GLN A 93 -3.96 10.76 2.50
CA GLN A 93 -4.11 11.57 1.28
C GLN A 93 -5.01 12.80 1.51
N PRO A 94 -4.81 13.89 0.75
CA PRO A 94 -5.77 14.98 0.71
C PRO A 94 -7.19 14.50 0.40
N ALA A 95 -8.19 15.20 0.91
CA ALA A 95 -9.60 14.90 0.70
C ALA A 95 -10.30 16.06 -0.04
N ARG A 96 -9.76 16.41 -1.23
CA ARG A 96 -10.23 17.56 -2.03
C ARG A 96 -11.24 17.17 -3.10
N GLU A 97 -11.44 15.88 -3.32
CA GLU A 97 -12.39 15.35 -4.28
C GLU A 97 -13.84 15.64 -3.86
N ALA A 98 -14.70 15.88 -4.85
CA ALA A 98 -16.12 16.08 -4.61
C ALA A 98 -16.85 14.75 -4.34
N GLY A 99 -18.04 14.82 -3.77
CA GLY A 99 -18.92 13.66 -3.61
C GLY A 99 -18.87 13.00 -2.22
N TRP A 100 -18.26 13.64 -1.24
CA TRP A 100 -18.35 13.20 0.14
C TRP A 100 -19.79 13.36 0.67
N ILE A 101 -20.35 12.29 1.26
CA ILE A 101 -21.69 12.30 1.89
C ILE A 101 -21.68 12.90 3.29
N VAL A 102 -20.51 12.91 3.94
CA VAL A 102 -20.21 13.61 5.20
C VAL A 102 -18.87 14.33 5.02
N PRO A 103 -18.58 15.40 5.79
CA PRO A 103 -17.26 16.01 5.73
C PRO A 103 -16.14 14.99 6.01
N PRO A 104 -15.03 15.01 5.25
CA PRO A 104 -14.03 13.93 5.24
C PRO A 104 -13.34 13.67 6.58
N PHE A 105 -13.37 14.61 7.53
CA PHE A 105 -12.78 14.48 8.87
C PHE A 105 -13.82 14.49 10.00
N ASP A 106 -15.12 14.33 9.72
CA ASP A 106 -16.14 14.26 10.77
C ASP A 106 -16.30 12.85 11.34
N ALA A 107 -15.88 11.84 10.57
CA ALA A 107 -15.91 10.42 10.96
C ALA A 107 -17.30 9.99 11.47
N GLU A 108 -18.34 10.34 10.74
CA GLU A 108 -19.72 9.98 11.08
C GLU A 108 -20.00 8.50 10.79
N ILE A 109 -20.91 7.92 11.57
CA ILE A 109 -21.44 6.59 11.28
C ILE A 109 -22.66 6.76 10.36
N VAL A 110 -22.55 6.19 9.17
CA VAL A 110 -23.59 6.23 8.14
C VAL A 110 -23.97 4.79 7.78
N ASP A 111 -25.24 4.55 7.56
CA ASP A 111 -25.71 3.26 7.05
C ASP A 111 -25.47 3.22 5.52
N LEU A 112 -24.38 2.56 5.12
CA LEU A 112 -24.00 2.46 3.71
C LEU A 112 -24.72 1.28 3.04
N ALA A 113 -25.42 1.56 1.95
CA ALA A 113 -26.15 0.56 1.19
C ALA A 113 -25.24 -0.64 0.81
N GLY A 114 -25.62 -1.83 1.25
CA GLY A 114 -24.87 -3.07 1.03
C GLY A 114 -23.73 -3.34 2.01
N HIS A 115 -23.42 -2.40 2.93
CA HIS A 115 -22.33 -2.53 3.91
C HIS A 115 -22.79 -2.36 5.36
N GLY A 116 -23.98 -1.74 5.60
CA GLY A 116 -24.50 -1.45 6.92
C GLY A 116 -23.78 -0.27 7.61
N PRO A 117 -23.92 -0.15 8.95
CA PRO A 117 -23.31 0.93 9.72
C PRO A 117 -21.79 0.99 9.47
N SER A 118 -21.30 2.15 9.03
CA SER A 118 -19.91 2.37 8.62
C SER A 118 -19.42 3.72 9.08
N ILE A 119 -18.21 3.80 9.59
CA ILE A 119 -17.52 5.07 9.87
C ILE A 119 -16.99 5.59 8.55
N VAL A 120 -17.49 6.74 8.12
CA VAL A 120 -17.11 7.35 6.85
C VAL A 120 -16.18 8.53 7.10
N GLY A 121 -15.05 8.55 6.41
CA GLY A 121 -14.09 9.65 6.50
C GLY A 121 -12.71 9.24 5.95
N ARG A 122 -11.89 10.23 5.67
CA ARG A 122 -10.51 10.03 5.21
C ARG A 122 -9.68 9.36 6.31
N GLY A 123 -8.99 8.27 5.95
CA GLY A 123 -8.21 7.46 6.88
C GLY A 123 -9.00 6.31 7.53
N ALA A 124 -10.28 6.14 7.19
CA ALA A 124 -11.09 5.06 7.75
C ALA A 124 -10.50 3.67 7.43
N ALA A 125 -10.17 3.43 6.17
CA ALA A 125 -9.57 2.19 5.71
C ALA A 125 -8.05 2.28 5.57
N ASN A 126 -7.53 3.44 5.14
CA ASN A 126 -6.11 3.65 4.91
C ASN A 126 -5.61 4.92 5.63
N SER A 127 -5.08 4.84 6.87
CA SER A 127 -4.91 3.61 7.65
C SER A 127 -5.21 3.81 9.14
N LYS A 128 -5.86 4.94 9.52
CA LYS A 128 -6.14 5.24 10.94
C LYS A 128 -7.02 4.18 11.60
N GLY A 129 -7.98 3.61 10.86
CA GLY A 129 -8.80 2.51 11.37
C GLY A 129 -7.95 1.31 11.76
N CYS A 130 -6.97 0.93 10.93
CA CYS A 130 -6.06 -0.18 11.20
C CYS A 130 -5.13 0.13 12.39
N LEU A 131 -4.51 1.32 12.38
CA LEU A 131 -3.64 1.80 13.45
C LEU A 131 -4.34 1.75 14.82
N VAL A 132 -5.51 2.37 14.91
CA VAL A 132 -6.25 2.47 16.17
C VAL A 132 -6.83 1.11 16.58
N GLY A 133 -7.29 0.30 15.63
CA GLY A 133 -7.77 -1.05 15.90
C GLY A 133 -6.69 -1.93 16.55
N PHE A 134 -5.42 -1.82 16.11
CA PHE A 134 -4.31 -2.50 16.76
C PHE A 134 -4.10 -2.01 18.20
N LEU A 135 -4.04 -0.69 18.41
CA LEU A 135 -3.81 -0.10 19.74
C LEU A 135 -4.97 -0.44 20.70
N ASN A 136 -6.21 -0.41 20.23
CA ASN A 136 -7.39 -0.83 21.00
C ASN A 136 -7.34 -2.31 21.38
N THR A 137 -6.86 -3.17 20.47
CA THR A 137 -6.69 -4.61 20.74
C THR A 137 -5.70 -4.84 21.89
N LEU A 138 -4.55 -4.16 21.88
CA LEU A 138 -3.57 -4.26 22.97
C LEU A 138 -4.18 -3.75 24.29
N GLU A 139 -4.91 -2.64 24.26
CA GLU A 139 -5.59 -2.10 25.46
C GLU A 139 -6.63 -3.10 25.99
N ALA A 140 -7.43 -3.72 25.14
CA ALA A 140 -8.43 -4.70 25.56
C ALA A 140 -7.77 -5.91 26.25
N ILE A 141 -6.63 -6.41 25.72
CA ILE A 141 -5.85 -7.47 26.33
C ILE A 141 -5.41 -7.06 27.75
N GLN A 142 -4.86 -5.87 27.92
CA GLN A 142 -4.42 -5.38 29.23
C GLN A 142 -5.58 -5.18 30.21
N ARG A 143 -6.71 -4.63 29.74
CA ARG A 143 -7.93 -4.42 30.55
C ARG A 143 -8.57 -5.71 31.02
N SER A 144 -8.36 -6.81 30.32
CA SER A 144 -8.80 -8.13 30.79
C SER A 144 -7.92 -8.73 31.89
N GLY A 145 -6.87 -8.01 32.31
CA GLY A 145 -5.91 -8.45 33.34
C GLY A 145 -4.79 -9.35 32.78
N HIS A 146 -4.66 -9.49 31.47
CA HIS A 146 -3.61 -10.26 30.85
C HIS A 146 -2.49 -9.39 30.27
N ARG A 147 -1.31 -9.99 30.11
CA ARG A 147 -0.21 -9.38 29.37
C ARG A 147 -0.42 -9.60 27.87
N VAL A 148 0.03 -8.65 27.05
CA VAL A 148 0.15 -8.82 25.60
C VAL A 148 1.05 -10.05 25.34
N PRO A 149 0.67 -10.98 24.44
CA PRO A 149 1.39 -12.25 24.27
C PRO A 149 2.71 -12.12 23.50
N VAL A 150 3.04 -10.94 23.01
CA VAL A 150 4.29 -10.61 22.30
C VAL A 150 4.79 -9.24 22.76
N ASN A 151 6.09 -8.98 22.67
CA ASN A 151 6.63 -7.62 22.77
C ASN A 151 6.38 -6.89 21.43
N VAL A 152 6.23 -5.57 21.48
CA VAL A 152 5.92 -4.77 20.29
C VAL A 152 6.92 -3.63 20.13
N ILE A 153 7.57 -3.57 18.98
CA ILE A 153 8.30 -2.40 18.50
C ILE A 153 7.34 -1.63 17.59
N PHE A 154 6.94 -0.43 17.98
CA PHE A 154 6.09 0.44 17.17
C PHE A 154 6.96 1.26 16.22
N VAL A 155 6.64 1.21 14.94
CA VAL A 155 7.20 2.06 13.88
C VAL A 155 6.01 2.62 13.11
N VAL A 156 5.61 3.85 13.44
CA VAL A 156 4.42 4.47 12.84
C VAL A 156 4.85 5.77 12.18
N GLU A 157 4.82 5.80 10.85
CA GLU A 157 5.31 6.93 10.06
C GLU A 157 4.20 7.90 9.64
N GLY A 158 4.59 9.11 9.25
CA GLY A 158 3.69 10.16 8.75
C GLY A 158 4.00 10.61 7.32
N GLU A 159 4.68 9.76 6.54
CA GLU A 159 5.17 10.08 5.20
C GLU A 159 4.83 9.02 4.15
N GLU A 160 4.06 7.98 4.49
CA GLU A 160 3.80 6.86 3.58
C GLU A 160 3.10 7.35 2.31
N GLU A 161 2.14 8.24 2.45
CA GLU A 161 1.35 8.79 1.35
C GLU A 161 2.14 9.74 0.43
N ILE A 162 3.36 10.12 0.83
CA ILE A 162 4.32 10.88 0.03
C ILE A 162 5.58 10.08 -0.30
N GLY A 163 5.57 8.77 -0.05
CA GLY A 163 6.60 7.83 -0.48
C GLY A 163 7.67 7.51 0.56
N SER A 164 7.39 7.69 1.85
CA SER A 164 8.25 7.30 2.98
C SER A 164 9.71 7.75 2.85
N PRO A 165 10.00 9.02 2.50
CA PRO A 165 11.37 9.45 2.22
C PRO A 165 12.31 9.31 3.41
N SER A 166 11.83 9.43 4.63
CA SER A 166 12.64 9.34 5.86
C SER A 166 12.77 7.94 6.44
N LEU A 167 11.83 7.04 6.11
CA LEU A 167 11.79 5.67 6.66
C LEU A 167 13.06 4.85 6.37
N PRO A 168 13.68 4.91 5.17
CA PRO A 168 14.91 4.15 4.89
C PRO A 168 16.06 4.50 5.83
N GLY A 169 16.29 5.79 6.12
CA GLY A 169 17.29 6.27 7.08
C GLY A 169 17.00 5.72 8.48
N PHE A 170 15.77 5.90 8.94
CA PHE A 170 15.32 5.42 10.24
C PHE A 170 15.53 3.90 10.42
N VAL A 171 15.13 3.10 9.43
CA VAL A 171 15.30 1.64 9.48
C VAL A 171 16.76 1.24 9.50
N CYS A 172 17.62 1.94 8.75
CA CYS A 172 19.06 1.71 8.75
C CYS A 172 19.69 1.99 10.13
N GLU A 173 19.37 3.11 10.75
CA GLU A 173 19.87 3.52 12.06
C GLU A 173 19.42 2.59 13.19
N ASN A 174 18.21 2.04 13.09
CA ASN A 174 17.62 1.16 14.08
C ASN A 174 17.72 -0.34 13.73
N ALA A 175 18.51 -0.69 12.70
CA ALA A 175 18.57 -2.03 12.12
C ALA A 175 18.89 -3.13 13.14
N ALA A 176 19.80 -2.85 14.11
CA ALA A 176 20.21 -3.84 15.13
C ALA A 176 19.01 -4.28 15.98
N ARG A 177 18.14 -3.35 16.38
CA ARG A 177 16.95 -3.65 17.18
C ARG A 177 15.84 -4.26 16.34
N LEU A 178 15.60 -3.71 15.16
CA LEU A 178 14.53 -4.18 14.29
C LEU A 178 14.76 -5.63 13.80
N ARG A 179 16.00 -6.04 13.56
CA ARG A 179 16.35 -7.43 13.16
C ARG A 179 16.04 -8.47 14.22
N SER A 180 15.85 -8.10 15.48
CA SER A 180 15.50 -9.03 16.54
C SER A 180 14.04 -9.47 16.52
N ALA A 181 13.20 -8.83 15.70
CA ALA A 181 11.78 -9.15 15.62
C ALA A 181 11.51 -10.41 14.79
N GLU A 182 10.50 -11.19 15.20
CA GLU A 182 9.98 -12.36 14.46
C GLU A 182 9.37 -11.96 13.13
N CYS A 183 8.73 -10.78 13.06
CA CYS A 183 8.12 -10.24 11.84
C CYS A 183 7.89 -8.74 11.93
N VAL A 184 7.69 -8.12 10.74
CA VAL A 184 6.94 -6.89 10.63
C VAL A 184 5.47 -7.25 10.41
N TYR A 185 4.59 -6.74 11.25
CA TYR A 185 3.15 -6.93 11.16
C TYR A 185 2.47 -5.60 10.81
N GLN A 186 1.77 -5.59 9.70
CA GLN A 186 0.86 -4.51 9.33
C GLN A 186 -0.55 -5.09 9.21
N PRO A 187 -1.42 -4.86 10.19
CA PRO A 187 -2.82 -5.25 10.10
C PRO A 187 -3.54 -4.41 9.04
N TYR A 188 -4.41 -5.04 8.27
CA TYR A 188 -5.16 -4.39 7.23
C TYR A 188 -6.60 -4.94 7.16
N PHE A 189 -7.57 -4.13 6.69
CA PHE A 189 -8.93 -4.60 6.43
C PHE A 189 -8.95 -5.50 5.20
N GLY A 190 -8.70 -6.78 5.41
CA GLY A 190 -8.50 -7.76 4.34
C GLY A 190 -9.77 -8.37 3.77
N GLU A 191 -10.96 -8.09 4.33
CA GLU A 191 -12.20 -8.64 3.81
C GLU A 191 -12.72 -7.79 2.64
N ASN A 192 -13.00 -8.44 1.52
CA ASN A 192 -13.70 -7.79 0.42
C ASN A 192 -15.22 -7.73 0.69
N ALA A 193 -15.97 -7.05 -0.20
CA ALA A 193 -17.41 -6.88 -0.06
C ALA A 193 -18.21 -8.21 -0.08
N SER A 194 -17.63 -9.31 -0.55
CA SER A 194 -18.24 -10.65 -0.51
C SER A 194 -17.92 -11.45 0.77
N GLY A 195 -17.16 -10.85 1.70
CA GLY A 195 -16.76 -11.51 2.96
C GLY A 195 -15.57 -12.46 2.83
N THR A 196 -14.87 -12.44 1.69
CA THR A 196 -13.63 -13.20 1.52
C THR A 196 -12.46 -12.43 2.12
N THR A 197 -11.73 -13.05 3.04
CA THR A 197 -10.50 -12.48 3.62
C THR A 197 -9.31 -12.72 2.72
N ILE A 198 -8.51 -11.68 2.46
CA ILE A 198 -7.31 -11.74 1.63
C ILE A 198 -6.06 -11.50 2.50
N VAL A 199 -5.11 -12.41 2.42
CA VAL A 199 -3.78 -12.30 3.03
C VAL A 199 -2.75 -12.19 1.93
N TYR A 200 -1.88 -11.18 1.97
CA TYR A 200 -0.80 -11.00 1.01
C TYR A 200 0.55 -11.37 1.63
N LEU A 201 1.36 -12.15 0.88
CA LEU A 201 2.70 -12.56 1.31
C LEU A 201 3.80 -11.61 0.82
N GLY A 202 3.46 -10.54 0.14
CA GLY A 202 4.39 -9.55 -0.36
C GLY A 202 3.73 -8.50 -1.23
N PHE A 203 4.55 -7.66 -1.85
CA PHE A 203 4.11 -6.55 -2.70
C PHE A 203 4.95 -6.49 -3.97
N LYS A 204 4.36 -6.02 -5.06
CA LYS A 204 5.13 -5.58 -6.21
C LYS A 204 6.00 -4.39 -5.81
N GLY A 205 7.14 -4.23 -6.48
CA GLY A 205 7.88 -2.99 -6.41
C GLY A 205 7.29 -1.93 -7.34
N MET A 206 7.82 -0.73 -7.26
CA MET A 206 7.38 0.41 -8.04
C MET A 206 8.54 1.31 -8.44
N VAL A 207 8.48 1.86 -9.65
CA VAL A 207 9.28 3.02 -10.07
C VAL A 207 8.33 4.03 -10.68
N CYS A 208 8.24 5.21 -10.06
CA CYS A 208 7.54 6.36 -10.62
C CYS A 208 8.56 7.30 -11.26
N LEU A 209 8.39 7.59 -12.53
CA LEU A 209 9.25 8.49 -13.30
C LEU A 209 8.47 9.72 -13.77
N GLU A 210 9.11 10.88 -13.75
CA GLU A 210 8.67 12.05 -14.51
C GLU A 210 9.63 12.25 -15.68
N LEU A 211 9.11 12.20 -16.91
CA LEU A 211 9.83 12.50 -18.14
C LEU A 211 9.54 13.92 -18.53
N THR A 212 10.59 14.72 -18.73
CA THR A 212 10.46 16.13 -19.17
C THR A 212 11.18 16.33 -20.49
N CYS A 213 10.43 16.71 -21.52
CA CYS A 213 10.96 17.15 -22.80
C CYS A 213 10.87 18.66 -22.90
N GLU A 214 12.02 19.32 -23.11
CA GLU A 214 12.10 20.76 -23.31
C GLU A 214 12.62 21.06 -24.72
N GLY A 215 12.33 22.26 -25.23
CA GLY A 215 12.92 22.74 -26.46
C GLY A 215 14.43 22.84 -26.34
N GLY A 216 15.15 22.55 -27.42
CA GLY A 216 16.60 22.47 -27.40
C GLY A 216 17.21 22.49 -28.80
N ASP A 217 18.45 21.99 -28.93
CA ASP A 217 19.21 21.98 -30.18
C ASP A 217 18.57 21.12 -31.27
N TRP A 218 17.68 20.20 -30.88
CA TRP A 218 16.87 19.39 -31.79
C TRP A 218 15.77 20.20 -32.51
N GLY A 219 15.59 21.52 -32.26
CA GLY A 219 14.72 22.42 -33.00
C GLY A 219 13.46 22.89 -32.27
N GLY A 220 13.27 22.55 -31.00
CA GLY A 220 12.14 23.02 -30.19
C GLY A 220 12.37 24.40 -29.57
N PRO A 221 11.26 25.13 -29.17
CA PRO A 221 11.37 26.45 -28.57
C PRO A 221 11.98 26.35 -27.16
N ARG A 222 12.96 27.22 -26.86
CA ARG A 222 13.71 27.19 -25.58
C ARG A 222 13.18 28.16 -24.52
N GLU A 223 12.87 29.39 -24.92
CA GLU A 223 12.63 30.50 -23.99
C GLU A 223 11.17 30.62 -23.57
N ARG A 224 10.26 30.43 -24.51
CA ARG A 224 8.82 30.63 -24.33
C ARG A 224 8.01 29.75 -25.27
N ASP A 225 6.74 29.58 -24.95
CA ASP A 225 5.77 29.01 -25.84
C ASP A 225 5.59 29.95 -27.06
N VAL A 226 5.40 29.38 -28.24
CA VAL A 226 5.22 30.16 -29.47
C VAL A 226 3.89 29.83 -30.12
N HIS A 227 3.43 30.65 -31.05
CA HIS A 227 2.20 30.39 -31.74
C HIS A 227 2.29 29.12 -32.59
N ALA A 228 1.23 28.28 -32.58
CA ALA A 228 1.24 26.97 -33.24
C ALA A 228 1.46 27.02 -34.75
N MET A 229 1.24 28.19 -35.42
CA MET A 229 1.60 28.37 -36.83
C MET A 229 3.07 28.05 -37.12
N HIS A 230 3.96 28.19 -36.13
CA HIS A 230 5.36 27.89 -36.26
C HIS A 230 5.69 26.39 -36.24
N SER A 231 4.72 25.52 -35.99
CA SER A 231 4.92 24.04 -36.02
C SER A 231 5.35 23.52 -37.40
N ALA A 232 5.20 24.32 -38.45
CA ALA A 232 5.67 24.00 -39.78
C ALA A 232 7.20 23.95 -39.91
N TRP A 233 7.94 24.61 -38.98
CA TRP A 233 9.42 24.68 -38.99
C TRP A 233 10.08 24.61 -37.62
N ILE A 234 9.31 24.63 -36.52
CA ILE A 234 9.83 24.45 -35.16
C ILE A 234 9.31 23.15 -34.60
N GLY A 235 10.20 22.33 -34.04
CA GLY A 235 9.85 21.05 -33.43
C GLY A 235 9.00 21.22 -32.16
N SER A 236 8.14 20.23 -31.89
CA SER A 236 7.23 20.26 -30.75
C SER A 236 7.70 19.32 -29.63
N PRO A 237 8.04 19.83 -28.44
CA PRO A 237 8.33 19.02 -27.26
C PRO A 237 7.20 18.03 -26.93
N ALA A 238 5.95 18.42 -27.12
CA ALA A 238 4.81 17.53 -26.88
C ALA A 238 4.81 16.33 -27.84
N TRP A 239 4.99 16.56 -29.14
CA TRP A 239 5.06 15.48 -30.12
C TRP A 239 6.31 14.61 -29.93
N ARG A 240 7.47 15.20 -29.60
CA ARG A 240 8.69 14.48 -29.31
C ARG A 240 8.51 13.53 -28.12
N LEU A 241 7.88 14.02 -27.03
CA LEU A 241 7.57 13.20 -25.87
C LEU A 241 6.59 12.08 -26.19
N VAL A 242 5.52 12.36 -26.96
CA VAL A 242 4.53 11.35 -27.39
C VAL A 242 5.20 10.24 -28.20
N GLN A 243 6.09 10.58 -29.13
CA GLN A 243 6.82 9.59 -29.93
C GLN A 243 7.76 8.73 -29.08
N ALA A 244 8.48 9.35 -28.13
CA ALA A 244 9.33 8.63 -27.19
C ALA A 244 8.51 7.65 -26.33
N LEU A 245 7.36 8.06 -25.82
CA LEU A 245 6.44 7.19 -25.06
C LEU A 245 5.88 6.06 -25.92
N ALA A 246 5.45 6.36 -27.15
CA ALA A 246 4.95 5.36 -28.09
C ALA A 246 6.02 4.29 -28.43
N GLY A 247 7.29 4.68 -28.46
CA GLY A 247 8.42 3.76 -28.65
C GLY A 247 8.65 2.78 -27.49
N MET A 248 8.08 3.03 -26.30
CA MET A 248 8.26 2.19 -25.12
C MET A 248 7.32 0.97 -25.07
N LYS A 249 6.28 0.96 -25.89
CA LYS A 249 5.20 -0.04 -25.84
C LYS A 249 4.73 -0.43 -27.22
N ALA A 250 4.63 -1.72 -27.48
CA ALA A 250 3.95 -2.25 -28.65
C ALA A 250 2.54 -2.69 -28.25
N MET A 251 1.54 -2.17 -28.96
CA MET A 251 0.14 -2.50 -28.77
C MET A 251 -0.29 -3.51 -29.84
N GLY A 252 -0.67 -4.71 -29.42
CA GLY A 252 -1.28 -5.73 -30.30
C GLY A 252 -2.80 -5.82 -30.05
N ASP A 253 -3.50 -6.60 -30.85
CA ASP A 253 -4.96 -6.74 -30.79
C ASP A 253 -5.45 -7.28 -29.42
N VAL A 254 -4.64 -8.09 -28.75
CA VAL A 254 -4.99 -8.77 -27.49
C VAL A 254 -3.87 -8.76 -26.46
N SER A 255 -2.80 -7.98 -26.69
CA SER A 255 -1.64 -7.92 -25.82
C SER A 255 -0.93 -6.58 -25.94
N GLU A 256 -0.27 -6.17 -24.89
CA GLU A 256 0.70 -5.08 -24.91
C GLU A 256 2.06 -5.60 -24.41
N THR A 257 3.12 -5.19 -25.05
CA THR A 257 4.47 -5.56 -24.67
C THR A 257 5.35 -4.34 -24.51
N THR A 258 6.18 -4.33 -23.48
CA THR A 258 7.19 -3.29 -23.31
C THR A 258 8.33 -3.55 -24.27
N THR A 259 8.68 -2.56 -25.06
CA THR A 259 9.74 -2.62 -26.10
C THR A 259 11.11 -2.19 -25.56
N ILE A 260 11.19 -1.76 -24.33
CA ILE A 260 12.41 -1.31 -23.65
C ILE A 260 13.37 -2.51 -23.48
N PRO A 261 14.56 -2.50 -24.09
CA PRO A 261 15.52 -3.60 -23.97
C PRO A 261 15.93 -3.81 -22.50
N GLY A 262 15.95 -5.08 -22.08
CA GLY A 262 16.34 -5.45 -20.71
C GLY A 262 15.30 -5.19 -19.63
N PHE A 263 14.16 -4.57 -19.94
CA PHE A 263 13.10 -4.24 -18.97
C PHE A 263 12.63 -5.43 -18.13
N ALA A 264 12.46 -6.58 -18.74
CA ALA A 264 11.98 -7.80 -18.08
C ALA A 264 13.10 -8.86 -17.90
N ARG A 265 14.39 -8.48 -17.96
CA ARG A 265 15.53 -9.42 -17.92
C ARG A 265 15.55 -10.28 -16.65
N SER A 266 15.21 -9.68 -15.51
CA SER A 266 15.27 -10.33 -14.20
C SER A 266 13.95 -10.98 -13.79
N VAL A 267 12.92 -10.97 -14.63
CA VAL A 267 11.62 -11.58 -14.30
C VAL A 267 11.77 -13.09 -14.19
N ARG A 268 11.43 -13.65 -13.03
CA ARG A 268 11.40 -15.08 -12.79
C ARG A 268 9.97 -15.65 -12.86
N PRO A 269 9.80 -16.90 -13.25
CA PRO A 269 8.50 -17.57 -13.12
C PRO A 269 8.14 -17.77 -11.63
N PRO A 270 6.86 -18.03 -11.31
CA PRO A 270 6.45 -18.43 -9.98
C PRO A 270 7.14 -19.72 -9.54
N THR A 271 7.51 -19.82 -8.25
CA THR A 271 8.01 -21.04 -7.63
C THR A 271 6.91 -22.12 -7.56
N PRO A 272 7.25 -23.40 -7.33
CA PRO A 272 6.23 -24.44 -7.12
C PRO A 272 5.23 -24.12 -5.99
N GLU A 273 5.70 -23.52 -4.90
CA GLU A 273 4.84 -23.07 -3.79
C GLU A 273 3.89 -21.95 -4.24
N GLU A 274 4.40 -20.96 -4.95
CA GLU A 274 3.60 -19.86 -5.52
C GLU A 274 2.59 -20.36 -6.55
N VAL A 275 2.93 -21.38 -7.36
CA VAL A 275 1.98 -22.05 -8.27
C VAL A 275 0.88 -22.75 -7.49
N GLY A 276 1.20 -23.37 -6.35
CA GLY A 276 0.21 -23.94 -5.43
C GLY A 276 -0.81 -22.89 -4.98
N LEU A 277 -0.35 -21.73 -4.52
CA LEU A 277 -1.23 -20.61 -4.12
C LEU A 277 -2.09 -20.10 -5.29
N LEU A 278 -1.54 -19.98 -6.50
CA LEU A 278 -2.30 -19.57 -7.67
C LEU A 278 -3.40 -20.57 -8.04
N ASN A 279 -3.14 -21.87 -7.86
CA ASN A 279 -4.16 -22.91 -8.09
C ASN A 279 -5.26 -22.87 -7.04
N ASP A 280 -4.93 -22.58 -5.78
CA ASP A 280 -5.93 -22.40 -4.71
C ASP A 280 -6.81 -21.17 -5.00
N LEU A 281 -6.20 -20.06 -5.43
CA LEU A 281 -6.92 -18.84 -5.80
C LEU A 281 -7.88 -19.05 -6.98
N LYS A 282 -7.53 -19.88 -7.95
CA LYS A 282 -8.37 -20.17 -9.14
C LYS A 282 -9.81 -20.56 -8.76
N ASN A 283 -9.97 -21.26 -7.65
CA ASN A 283 -11.28 -21.78 -7.23
C ASN A 283 -12.18 -20.69 -6.59
N SER A 284 -11.61 -19.56 -6.19
CA SER A 284 -12.30 -18.47 -5.50
C SER A 284 -12.13 -17.11 -6.18
N PHE A 285 -11.36 -17.04 -7.27
CA PHE A 285 -11.14 -15.81 -8.03
C PHE A 285 -12.28 -15.58 -9.02
N ASP A 286 -13.10 -14.57 -8.76
CA ASP A 286 -14.22 -14.18 -9.63
C ASP A 286 -13.81 -13.00 -10.52
N GLU A 287 -13.53 -13.30 -11.79
CA GLU A 287 -13.10 -12.32 -12.79
C GLU A 287 -14.16 -11.24 -13.04
N ALA A 288 -15.44 -11.57 -12.97
CA ALA A 288 -16.53 -10.63 -13.20
C ALA A 288 -16.65 -9.63 -12.04
N VAL A 289 -16.42 -10.08 -10.81
CA VAL A 289 -16.35 -9.21 -9.63
C VAL A 289 -15.20 -8.23 -9.78
N VAL A 290 -14.00 -8.72 -10.12
CA VAL A 290 -12.82 -7.87 -10.31
C VAL A 290 -13.08 -6.79 -11.37
N LEU A 291 -13.58 -7.15 -12.55
CA LEU A 291 -13.87 -6.18 -13.61
C LEU A 291 -14.87 -5.11 -13.18
N ARG A 292 -15.90 -5.50 -12.42
CA ARG A 292 -16.90 -4.58 -11.89
C ARG A 292 -16.30 -3.61 -10.86
N GLU A 293 -15.49 -4.12 -9.93
CA GLU A 293 -14.86 -3.32 -8.89
C GLU A 293 -13.75 -2.40 -9.43
N GLN A 294 -13.10 -2.77 -10.54
CA GLN A 294 -12.08 -1.97 -11.21
C GLN A 294 -12.69 -1.02 -12.27
N GLY A 295 -13.56 -0.14 -11.81
CA GLY A 295 -14.15 0.90 -12.64
C GLY A 295 -15.14 0.42 -13.72
N GLY A 296 -15.67 -0.80 -13.60
CA GLY A 296 -16.64 -1.35 -14.55
C GLY A 296 -16.04 -1.71 -15.91
N ALA A 297 -14.79 -2.13 -15.94
CA ALA A 297 -14.14 -2.59 -17.17
C ALA A 297 -14.90 -3.79 -17.76
N LYS A 298 -15.08 -3.79 -19.10
CA LYS A 298 -15.84 -4.85 -19.78
C LYS A 298 -15.04 -6.13 -20.00
N CYS A 299 -13.71 -6.04 -20.04
CA CYS A 299 -12.82 -7.17 -20.24
C CYS A 299 -11.41 -6.83 -19.72
N PHE A 300 -10.63 -7.85 -19.43
CA PHE A 300 -9.19 -7.68 -19.20
C PHE A 300 -8.47 -7.40 -20.52
N LYS A 301 -7.36 -6.66 -20.46
CA LYS A 301 -6.48 -6.44 -21.62
C LYS A 301 -5.90 -7.73 -22.21
N TRP A 302 -5.85 -8.79 -21.43
CA TRP A 302 -5.45 -10.14 -21.80
C TRP A 302 -6.69 -11.00 -22.11
N ALA A 303 -7.53 -10.57 -23.02
CA ALA A 303 -8.88 -11.11 -23.27
C ALA A 303 -8.94 -12.63 -23.54
N ARG A 304 -7.82 -13.27 -23.85
CA ARG A 304 -7.72 -14.74 -24.09
C ARG A 304 -7.23 -15.52 -22.87
N LEU A 305 -6.89 -14.83 -21.77
CA LEU A 305 -6.42 -15.47 -20.54
C LEU A 305 -7.51 -15.46 -19.48
N SER A 306 -7.54 -16.51 -18.66
CA SER A 306 -8.42 -16.64 -17.51
C SER A 306 -7.74 -17.45 -16.40
N GLY A 307 -8.31 -17.39 -15.20
CA GLY A 307 -7.86 -18.18 -14.05
C GLY A 307 -6.38 -17.99 -13.74
N VAL A 308 -5.66 -19.09 -13.57
CA VAL A 308 -4.22 -19.08 -13.18
C VAL A 308 -3.34 -18.30 -14.15
N GLU A 309 -3.59 -18.40 -15.46
CA GLU A 309 -2.76 -17.70 -16.45
C GLU A 309 -2.97 -16.18 -16.40
N LEU A 310 -4.20 -15.73 -16.13
CA LEU A 310 -4.49 -14.32 -15.88
C LEU A 310 -3.84 -13.83 -14.57
N LEU A 311 -3.91 -14.62 -13.50
CA LEU A 311 -3.25 -14.31 -12.22
C LEU A 311 -1.73 -14.25 -12.36
N LYS A 312 -1.12 -15.13 -13.17
CA LYS A 312 0.32 -15.05 -13.48
C LYS A 312 0.67 -13.72 -14.16
N LYS A 313 -0.11 -13.30 -15.15
CA LYS A 313 0.09 -11.99 -15.79
C LYS A 313 -0.01 -10.85 -14.78
N TYR A 314 -1.04 -10.89 -13.94
CA TYR A 314 -1.27 -9.84 -12.95
C TYR A 314 -0.16 -9.75 -11.90
N LEU A 315 0.33 -10.90 -11.39
CA LEU A 315 1.22 -10.93 -10.22
C LEU A 315 2.72 -11.11 -10.57
N TYR A 316 3.05 -11.72 -11.72
CA TYR A 316 4.43 -12.09 -12.08
C TYR A 316 4.99 -11.37 -13.30
N GLU A 317 4.21 -10.50 -13.93
CA GLU A 317 4.72 -9.65 -14.99
C GLU A 317 4.79 -8.20 -14.55
N PRO A 318 5.85 -7.47 -14.94
CA PRO A 318 5.94 -6.04 -14.72
C PRO A 318 4.91 -5.31 -15.60
N SER A 319 4.52 -4.12 -15.17
CA SER A 319 3.67 -3.26 -15.98
C SER A 319 4.27 -1.87 -16.10
N LEU A 320 4.05 -1.24 -17.25
CA LEU A 320 4.37 0.15 -17.52
C LEU A 320 3.05 0.88 -17.78
N ASN A 321 2.70 1.83 -16.93
CA ASN A 321 1.52 2.67 -17.07
C ASN A 321 1.92 4.13 -17.31
N LEU A 322 1.14 4.81 -18.13
CA LEU A 322 1.23 6.27 -18.32
C LEU A 322 0.15 6.92 -17.46
N ASN A 323 0.56 7.52 -16.33
CA ASN A 323 -0.36 8.15 -15.38
C ASN A 323 -0.92 9.47 -15.88
N GLY A 324 -0.15 10.17 -16.72
CA GLY A 324 -0.57 11.45 -17.28
C GLY A 324 0.47 12.02 -18.21
N ILE A 325 0.01 12.88 -19.10
CA ILE A 325 0.84 13.67 -20.00
C ILE A 325 0.30 15.11 -19.98
N ALA A 326 1.19 16.07 -19.90
CA ALA A 326 0.86 17.51 -19.88
C ALA A 326 1.86 18.31 -20.71
N GLY A 327 1.34 19.29 -21.45
CA GLY A 327 2.17 20.22 -22.23
C GLY A 327 1.30 21.31 -22.81
N GLY A 328 1.74 22.58 -22.73
CA GLY A 328 0.94 23.71 -23.15
C GLY A 328 -0.23 24.03 -22.21
N TYR A 329 -1.25 24.68 -22.73
CA TYR A 329 -2.46 25.03 -22.00
C TYR A 329 -3.63 24.11 -22.39
N SER A 330 -4.43 23.70 -21.42
CA SER A 330 -5.63 22.91 -21.62
C SER A 330 -6.82 23.75 -22.12
N SER A 331 -6.75 25.10 -22.01
CA SER A 331 -7.78 26.04 -22.44
C SER A 331 -7.34 26.86 -23.65
N ALA A 332 -8.04 26.68 -24.73
CA ALA A 332 -8.12 27.52 -25.93
C ALA A 332 -6.90 28.40 -26.27
N GLY A 333 -5.83 27.79 -26.75
CA GLY A 333 -4.70 28.52 -27.29
C GLY A 333 -4.03 27.74 -28.41
N THR A 334 -3.80 28.38 -29.54
CA THR A 334 -3.01 27.83 -30.64
C THR A 334 -1.53 28.02 -30.33
N ILE A 335 -1.00 27.19 -29.41
CA ILE A 335 0.40 27.26 -28.96
C ILE A 335 1.18 26.01 -29.33
N LEU A 336 2.49 26.18 -29.50
CA LEU A 336 3.51 25.17 -29.51
C LEU A 336 4.29 25.33 -28.21
N PRO A 337 4.13 24.40 -27.25
CA PRO A 337 4.69 24.53 -25.93
C PRO A 337 6.23 24.35 -25.95
N ARG A 338 6.92 25.08 -25.09
CA ARG A 338 8.37 24.92 -24.90
C ARG A 338 8.75 23.69 -24.08
N ARG A 339 7.78 23.09 -23.37
CA ARG A 339 7.97 21.94 -22.48
C ARG A 339 6.74 21.05 -22.45
N ALA A 340 6.99 19.75 -22.38
CA ALA A 340 5.98 18.73 -22.09
C ALA A 340 6.49 17.77 -21.04
N LYS A 341 5.59 17.20 -20.23
CA LYS A 341 5.90 16.25 -19.18
C LYS A 341 5.00 15.02 -19.28
N ALA A 342 5.53 13.88 -18.87
CA ALA A 342 4.76 12.66 -18.68
C ALA A 342 5.16 11.99 -17.37
N ARG A 343 4.20 11.30 -16.72
CA ARG A 343 4.47 10.48 -15.55
C ARG A 343 4.20 9.01 -15.85
N LEU A 344 5.19 8.18 -15.55
CA LEU A 344 5.12 6.74 -15.69
C LEU A 344 5.05 6.09 -14.32
N ASP A 345 4.21 5.06 -14.19
CA ASP A 345 4.17 4.12 -13.08
C ASP A 345 4.59 2.75 -13.61
N ILE A 346 5.67 2.23 -13.07
CA ILE A 346 6.23 0.94 -13.45
C ILE A 346 6.13 0.01 -12.26
N ARG A 347 5.38 -1.10 -12.39
CA ARG A 347 5.29 -2.12 -11.35
C ARG A 347 6.31 -3.20 -11.57
N LEU A 348 7.11 -3.46 -10.54
CA LEU A 348 8.19 -4.44 -10.55
C LEU A 348 7.73 -5.75 -9.91
N VAL A 349 8.24 -6.86 -10.43
CA VAL A 349 8.01 -8.21 -9.87
C VAL A 349 9.29 -8.72 -9.21
N PRO A 350 9.27 -9.82 -8.45
CA PRO A 350 10.46 -10.35 -7.78
C PRO A 350 11.68 -10.40 -8.68
N ASP A 351 12.84 -10.13 -8.09
CA ASP A 351 14.17 -10.09 -8.69
C ASP A 351 14.42 -8.90 -9.65
N MET A 352 13.43 -8.03 -9.87
CA MET A 352 13.66 -6.76 -10.54
C MET A 352 14.22 -5.71 -9.59
N GLU A 353 15.21 -4.96 -10.06
CA GLU A 353 15.82 -3.85 -9.32
C GLU A 353 15.39 -2.50 -9.90
N PRO A 354 14.90 -1.56 -9.08
CA PRO A 354 14.49 -0.24 -9.54
C PRO A 354 15.53 0.48 -10.38
N SER A 355 16.80 0.46 -9.95
CA SER A 355 17.92 1.12 -10.67
C SER A 355 18.10 0.56 -12.08
N GLN A 356 18.04 -0.77 -12.24
CA GLN A 356 18.17 -1.41 -13.56
C GLN A 356 17.03 -1.02 -14.50
N VAL A 357 15.82 -0.86 -13.97
CA VAL A 357 14.66 -0.43 -14.77
C VAL A 357 14.81 1.03 -15.20
N VAL A 358 15.25 1.91 -14.30
CA VAL A 358 15.55 3.31 -14.64
C VAL A 358 16.62 3.40 -15.72
N ASP A 359 17.69 2.62 -15.58
CA ASP A 359 18.79 2.58 -16.57
C ASP A 359 18.31 2.04 -17.92
N SER A 360 17.43 1.04 -17.92
CA SER A 360 16.81 0.51 -19.15
C SER A 360 15.96 1.56 -19.86
N VAL A 361 15.16 2.36 -19.10
CA VAL A 361 14.37 3.46 -19.67
C VAL A 361 15.28 4.55 -20.25
N ARG A 362 16.31 4.97 -19.52
CA ARG A 362 17.27 5.97 -20.00
C ARG A 362 18.06 5.48 -21.22
N GLY A 363 18.47 4.21 -21.21
CA GLY A 363 19.13 3.58 -22.35
C GLY A 363 18.24 3.56 -23.59
N HIS A 364 16.99 3.13 -23.44
CA HIS A 364 16.02 3.11 -24.52
C HIS A 364 15.79 4.49 -25.14
N LEU A 365 15.60 5.53 -24.30
CA LEU A 365 15.46 6.91 -24.80
C LEU A 365 16.66 7.35 -25.61
N ARG A 366 17.88 7.12 -25.11
CA ARG A 366 19.13 7.44 -25.82
C ARG A 366 19.23 6.70 -27.16
N ASP A 367 18.98 5.39 -27.16
CA ASP A 367 19.10 4.55 -28.36
C ASP A 367 18.06 4.93 -29.43
N GLN A 368 16.95 5.55 -29.04
CA GLN A 368 15.92 6.09 -29.92
C GLN A 368 16.16 7.58 -30.29
N GLY A 369 17.27 8.19 -29.86
CA GLY A 369 17.61 9.60 -30.15
C GLY A 369 16.82 10.62 -29.32
N TYR A 370 16.41 10.23 -28.11
CA TYR A 370 15.67 11.07 -27.15
C TYR A 370 16.47 11.31 -25.87
N GLU A 371 17.81 11.37 -25.95
CA GLU A 371 18.70 11.61 -24.81
C GLU A 371 18.48 12.96 -24.12
N ASP A 372 17.85 13.91 -24.81
CA ASP A 372 17.46 15.22 -24.30
C ASP A 372 16.23 15.17 -23.37
N ILE A 373 15.48 14.07 -23.36
CA ILE A 373 14.37 13.88 -22.41
C ILE A 373 14.92 13.54 -21.04
N ARG A 374 14.74 14.47 -20.09
CA ARG A 374 15.15 14.27 -18.70
C ARG A 374 14.25 13.25 -18.02
N VAL A 375 14.87 12.32 -17.28
CA VAL A 375 14.19 11.27 -16.51
C VAL A 375 14.48 11.50 -15.02
N ASP A 376 13.48 11.98 -14.31
CA ASP A 376 13.51 12.19 -12.86
C ASP A 376 12.82 11.02 -12.16
N VAL A 377 13.49 10.42 -11.16
CA VAL A 377 12.91 9.35 -10.34
C VAL A 377 12.17 10.00 -9.18
N MET A 378 10.85 9.82 -9.15
CA MET A 378 9.99 10.38 -8.11
C MET A 378 9.89 9.45 -6.89
N GLN A 379 9.74 8.14 -7.14
CA GLN A 379 9.70 7.08 -6.14
C GLN A 379 10.29 5.80 -6.72
N ALA A 380 10.91 4.98 -5.86
CA ALA A 380 11.50 3.71 -6.26
C ALA A 380 11.49 2.72 -5.10
N TYR A 381 10.69 1.66 -5.20
CA TYR A 381 10.58 0.57 -4.23
C TYR A 381 10.88 -0.77 -4.90
N PRO A 382 11.84 -1.54 -4.41
CA PRO A 382 11.98 -2.92 -4.86
C PRO A 382 10.79 -3.78 -4.36
N PRO A 383 10.51 -4.93 -5.00
CA PRO A 383 9.49 -5.86 -4.53
C PRO A 383 9.83 -6.41 -3.14
N SER A 384 8.81 -6.72 -2.35
CA SER A 384 8.92 -7.43 -1.09
C SER A 384 8.24 -8.80 -1.19
N GLN A 385 8.76 -9.80 -0.46
CA GLN A 385 8.24 -11.15 -0.48
C GLN A 385 8.56 -11.88 0.81
N SER A 386 7.57 -12.60 1.35
CA SER A 386 7.72 -13.60 2.41
C SER A 386 7.27 -14.97 1.91
N SER A 387 7.84 -16.04 2.46
CA SER A 387 7.40 -17.39 2.15
C SER A 387 6.11 -17.73 2.93
N PRO A 388 5.18 -18.48 2.33
CA PRO A 388 4.01 -19.00 3.07
C PRO A 388 4.41 -19.96 4.20
N ALA A 389 5.61 -20.53 4.16
CA ALA A 389 6.15 -21.43 5.19
C ALA A 389 6.76 -20.68 6.39
N GLU A 390 6.94 -19.37 6.32
CA GLU A 390 7.41 -18.59 7.45
C GLU A 390 6.36 -18.53 8.56
N ARG A 391 6.82 -18.67 9.81
CA ARG A 391 5.92 -18.73 11.00
C ARG A 391 4.91 -17.58 11.05
N PRO A 392 5.29 -16.31 10.82
CA PRO A 392 4.32 -15.21 10.90
C PRO A 392 3.23 -15.27 9.82
N ALA A 393 3.58 -15.69 8.61
CA ALA A 393 2.62 -15.89 7.52
C ALA A 393 1.65 -17.04 7.84
N ASP A 394 2.17 -18.16 8.31
CA ASP A 394 1.36 -19.31 8.75
C ASP A 394 0.46 -18.94 9.94
N ALA A 395 0.97 -18.19 10.94
CA ALA A 395 0.18 -17.71 12.08
C ALA A 395 -0.99 -16.84 11.63
N LEU A 396 -0.74 -15.90 10.72
CA LEU A 396 -1.77 -15.01 10.18
C LEU A 396 -2.85 -15.78 9.41
N VAL A 397 -2.44 -16.71 8.55
CA VAL A 397 -3.37 -17.53 7.76
C VAL A 397 -4.20 -18.44 8.66
N ARG A 398 -3.59 -19.09 9.69
CA ARG A 398 -4.31 -19.95 10.64
C ARG A 398 -5.34 -19.17 11.45
N SER A 399 -4.92 -18.03 12.03
CA SER A 399 -5.84 -17.20 12.81
C SER A 399 -6.98 -16.63 11.96
N ALA A 400 -6.68 -16.23 10.72
CA ALA A 400 -7.71 -15.79 9.79
C ALA A 400 -8.71 -16.92 9.47
N ARG A 401 -8.24 -18.13 9.17
CA ARG A 401 -9.13 -19.30 8.89
C ARG A 401 -9.99 -19.71 10.09
N GLU A 402 -9.51 -19.48 11.31
CA GLU A 402 -10.26 -19.78 12.54
C GLU A 402 -11.35 -18.73 12.83
N LEU A 403 -11.10 -17.46 12.52
CA LEU A 403 -11.95 -16.34 12.94
C LEU A 403 -12.74 -15.66 11.81
N ALA A 404 -12.36 -15.88 10.55
CA ALA A 404 -13.06 -15.27 9.42
C ALA A 404 -14.46 -15.84 9.24
N PRO A 405 -15.46 -15.01 8.91
CA PRO A 405 -16.81 -15.48 8.63
C PRO A 405 -16.94 -16.19 7.27
N GLY A 406 -15.96 -16.03 6.40
CA GLY A 406 -15.96 -16.53 5.02
C GLY A 406 -14.64 -17.15 4.59
N PRO A 407 -14.44 -17.40 3.30
CA PRO A 407 -13.22 -17.98 2.77
C PRO A 407 -11.99 -17.10 3.03
N VAL A 408 -10.83 -17.75 3.17
CA VAL A 408 -9.53 -17.07 3.28
C VAL A 408 -8.70 -17.39 2.05
N GLN A 409 -8.32 -16.36 1.31
CA GLN A 409 -7.42 -16.42 0.16
C GLN A 409 -6.02 -16.00 0.57
N VAL A 410 -5.01 -16.77 0.16
CA VAL A 410 -3.60 -16.42 0.35
C VAL A 410 -3.01 -16.06 -1.00
N TRP A 411 -2.67 -14.79 -1.15
CA TRP A 411 -2.10 -14.25 -2.39
C TRP A 411 -0.57 -14.20 -2.28
N PRO A 412 0.17 -14.69 -3.30
CA PRO A 412 1.62 -14.60 -3.30
C PRO A 412 2.13 -13.17 -3.08
N ARG A 413 1.40 -12.19 -3.61
CA ARG A 413 1.66 -10.76 -3.41
C ARG A 413 0.47 -9.89 -3.79
N SER A 414 0.45 -8.67 -3.26
CA SER A 414 -0.36 -7.57 -3.77
C SER A 414 0.29 -7.01 -5.04
N ALA A 415 -0.52 -6.53 -5.98
CA ALA A 415 -0.04 -5.73 -7.11
C ALA A 415 0.26 -4.26 -6.73
N GLY A 416 -0.09 -3.84 -5.52
CA GLY A 416 0.34 -2.59 -4.92
C GLY A 416 1.84 -2.59 -4.57
N ALA A 417 2.35 -1.44 -4.18
CA ALA A 417 3.72 -1.27 -3.69
C ALA A 417 3.67 -0.57 -2.34
N ALA A 418 4.57 -0.96 -1.44
CA ALA A 418 4.70 -0.39 -0.11
C ALA A 418 6.14 -0.56 0.39
N PRO A 419 6.59 0.19 1.40
CA PRO A 419 7.99 0.20 1.82
C PRO A 419 8.42 -1.03 2.62
N HIS A 420 7.64 -2.11 2.63
CA HIS A 420 7.95 -3.35 3.36
C HIS A 420 9.28 -3.99 2.97
N TYR A 421 9.82 -3.68 1.79
CA TYR A 421 11.14 -4.15 1.36
C TYR A 421 12.25 -3.74 2.33
N LEU A 422 12.09 -2.63 3.06
CA LEU A 422 13.03 -2.17 4.07
C LEU A 422 13.20 -3.20 5.19
N PHE A 423 12.12 -3.85 5.57
CA PHE A 423 12.12 -4.90 6.58
C PHE A 423 12.47 -6.27 5.98
N THR A 424 11.82 -6.66 4.89
CA THR A 424 12.00 -8.00 4.32
C THR A 424 13.36 -8.18 3.66
N ARG A 425 13.74 -7.32 2.72
CA ARG A 425 15.03 -7.39 2.02
C ARG A 425 16.14 -6.71 2.80
N GLY A 426 15.85 -5.57 3.43
CA GLY A 426 16.84 -4.78 4.16
C GLY A 426 17.28 -5.40 5.47
N LEU A 427 16.37 -5.99 6.22
CA LEU A 427 16.63 -6.57 7.53
C LEU A 427 16.52 -8.10 7.58
N GLY A 428 15.90 -8.75 6.60
CA GLY A 428 15.59 -10.18 6.62
C GLY A 428 14.46 -10.54 7.60
N VAL A 429 13.60 -9.57 7.94
CA VAL A 429 12.46 -9.76 8.84
C VAL A 429 11.22 -10.10 8.02
N PRO A 430 10.54 -11.24 8.23
CA PRO A 430 9.37 -11.64 7.47
C PRO A 430 8.21 -10.67 7.61
N LEU A 431 7.38 -10.55 6.56
CA LEU A 431 6.16 -9.76 6.55
C LEU A 431 4.94 -10.61 6.92
N ALA A 432 4.12 -10.12 7.84
CA ALA A 432 2.74 -10.52 8.03
C ALA A 432 1.84 -9.32 7.65
N PHE A 433 1.14 -9.41 6.53
CA PHE A 433 0.27 -8.34 6.03
C PHE A 433 -1.13 -8.86 5.77
N GLY A 434 -2.11 -8.26 6.42
CA GLY A 434 -3.51 -8.63 6.30
C GLY A 434 -4.22 -8.64 7.63
N GLY A 435 -5.48 -9.05 7.59
CA GLY A 435 -6.34 -9.13 8.77
C GLY A 435 -7.78 -9.36 8.37
N LEU A 436 -8.66 -9.42 9.34
CA LEU A 436 -10.09 -9.47 9.15
C LEU A 436 -10.68 -8.07 9.03
N GLY A 437 -11.95 -8.01 8.72
CA GLY A 437 -12.71 -6.77 8.66
C GLY A 437 -12.75 -6.14 7.29
N HIS A 438 -13.81 -5.36 7.06
CA HIS A 438 -14.11 -4.74 5.78
C HIS A 438 -14.06 -3.21 5.88
N GLY A 439 -13.27 -2.64 5.00
CA GLY A 439 -13.21 -1.22 4.70
C GLY A 439 -12.98 -1.04 3.19
N GLY A 440 -13.12 0.16 2.71
CA GLY A 440 -12.97 0.39 1.28
C GLY A 440 -12.89 1.85 0.87
N LYS A 441 -12.75 2.04 -0.45
CA LYS A 441 -12.62 3.36 -1.10
C LYS A 441 -11.41 4.16 -0.62
N SER A 442 -10.32 3.49 -0.26
CA SER A 442 -9.06 4.18 0.03
C SER A 442 -8.71 5.17 -1.07
N HIS A 443 -8.22 6.36 -0.71
CA HIS A 443 -7.88 7.48 -1.60
C HIS A 443 -9.04 8.05 -2.44
N SER A 444 -10.30 7.73 -2.08
CA SER A 444 -11.50 8.21 -2.79
C SER A 444 -12.50 8.86 -1.84
N ALA A 445 -13.44 9.62 -2.37
CA ALA A 445 -14.54 10.13 -1.57
C ALA A 445 -15.37 9.00 -0.96
N ASN A 446 -15.82 9.21 0.26
CA ASN A 446 -16.56 8.25 1.06
C ASN A 446 -15.74 6.99 1.40
N GLU A 447 -14.45 7.15 1.65
CA GLU A 447 -13.64 6.13 2.30
C GLU A 447 -14.31 5.72 3.62
N TYR A 448 -14.34 4.42 3.90
CA TYR A 448 -15.10 3.90 5.05
C TYR A 448 -14.47 2.63 5.64
N VAL A 449 -14.82 2.38 6.90
CA VAL A 449 -14.70 1.07 7.55
C VAL A 449 -16.07 0.69 8.13
N THR A 450 -16.52 -0.54 7.89
CA THR A 450 -17.77 -0.99 8.51
C THR A 450 -17.57 -1.19 10.02
N VAL A 451 -18.56 -0.83 10.82
CA VAL A 451 -18.49 -0.98 12.29
C VAL A 451 -18.23 -2.45 12.65
N GLU A 452 -18.93 -3.38 12.02
CA GLU A 452 -18.67 -4.81 12.23
C GLU A 452 -17.30 -5.25 11.67
N GLY A 453 -16.83 -4.64 10.57
CA GLY A 453 -15.49 -4.85 10.04
C GLY A 453 -14.39 -4.45 11.02
N LEU A 454 -14.55 -3.31 11.70
CA LEU A 454 -13.63 -2.88 12.76
C LEU A 454 -13.59 -3.89 13.91
N ARG A 455 -14.75 -4.40 14.35
CA ARG A 455 -14.83 -5.45 15.39
C ARG A 455 -14.05 -6.70 14.97
N ARG A 456 -14.29 -7.20 13.74
CA ARG A 456 -13.58 -8.36 13.21
C ARG A 456 -12.08 -8.12 13.07
N HIS A 457 -11.70 -6.91 12.69
CA HIS A 457 -10.30 -6.50 12.59
C HIS A 457 -9.56 -6.66 13.93
N GLU A 458 -10.09 -6.08 15.00
CA GLU A 458 -9.52 -6.20 16.35
C GLU A 458 -9.47 -7.65 16.82
N ARG A 459 -10.52 -8.44 16.57
CA ARG A 459 -10.55 -9.87 16.87
C ARG A 459 -9.49 -10.65 16.07
N GLY A 460 -9.30 -10.32 14.79
CA GLY A 460 -8.27 -10.90 13.93
C GLY A 460 -6.86 -10.60 14.41
N ILE A 461 -6.59 -9.35 14.82
CA ILE A 461 -5.32 -8.96 15.43
C ILE A 461 -5.05 -9.78 16.69
N CYS A 462 -6.02 -9.86 17.58
CA CYS A 462 -5.91 -10.66 18.80
C CYS A 462 -5.59 -12.15 18.46
N GLY A 463 -6.31 -12.72 17.52
CA GLY A 463 -6.09 -14.10 17.04
C GLY A 463 -4.67 -14.30 16.50
N PHE A 464 -4.18 -13.39 15.67
CA PHE A 464 -2.82 -13.43 15.14
C PHE A 464 -1.77 -13.41 16.25
N LEU A 465 -1.86 -12.46 17.18
CA LEU A 465 -0.90 -12.30 18.27
C LEU A 465 -0.82 -13.56 19.15
N TYR A 466 -1.96 -14.15 19.51
CA TYR A 466 -2.01 -15.37 20.30
C TYR A 466 -1.54 -16.61 19.52
N THR A 467 -1.86 -16.70 18.23
CA THR A 467 -1.40 -17.79 17.36
C THR A 467 0.11 -17.73 17.20
N LEU A 468 0.67 -16.57 16.89
CA LEU A 468 2.11 -16.38 16.75
C LEU A 468 2.85 -16.70 18.06
N ALA A 469 2.34 -16.26 19.19
CA ALA A 469 2.93 -16.55 20.49
C ALA A 469 2.94 -18.05 20.82
N SER A 470 2.02 -18.83 20.24
CA SER A 470 1.90 -20.28 20.49
C SER A 470 2.83 -21.15 19.64
N MET A 471 3.45 -20.58 18.60
CA MET A 471 4.33 -21.28 17.66
C MET A 471 5.80 -21.18 18.08
#